data_dbee65f698f1921a708613cece7c2181
#
_entry.id   dbee65f698f1921a708613cece7c2181
#
_cell.length_a   1.000
_cell.length_b   1.000
_cell.length_c   1.000
_cell.angle_alpha   90.00
_cell.angle_beta   90.00
_cell.angle_gamma   90.00
#
_symmetry.space_group_name_H-M   'P 1'
#
loop_
_entity.id
_entity.type
_entity.pdbx_description
1 polymer ?
#
loop_
_entity_poly.entity_id
_entity_poly.type
_entity_poly.pdbx_seq_one_letter_code
_entity_poly.pdbx_strand_id
1 'polypeptide(L)'
;MEIELVNGSSIAVIGGGPAGSFFTYYALDFASRLDLDIRIDVYEAKNFSKVGSGGCNHCGGIISESLVQKLSTDGVIIPSDIIQKTINSYTLHVEQGDAIIHTPSNEHRIASVFRGCGPKGCTDTSKRGFDHFLLGLCEKKGANVIREKVSALERVEDGIIVKSRNYENIKYDLVVGGVGLGKQALTMFKTICPEFVAPKVTRAYISEFFLKKDEVSSHIGESMHVFLLDLPQITFGALIPKEDYVTLVLLGKDIDQDVVEKFISSEQVKGRFPKDIVLKDAAPCKCYPQINIKHALHPY
;
A
#
# COMPACT_ATOMS: atom_id res chain seq x y z
N MET A 1 29.13 9.87 7.37
CA MET A 1 29.82 9.42 6.16
C MET A 1 28.93 9.79 5.01
N GLU A 2 29.39 10.66 4.13
CA GLU A 2 28.66 11.02 2.92
C GLU A 2 28.88 9.89 1.91
N ILE A 3 27.80 9.37 1.33
CA ILE A 3 27.86 8.31 0.31
C ILE A 3 27.73 9.02 -1.03
N GLU A 4 28.79 8.97 -1.83
CA GLU A 4 28.79 9.45 -3.20
C GLU A 4 28.63 8.26 -4.15
N LEU A 5 27.63 8.35 -5.04
CA LEU A 5 27.41 7.34 -6.09
C LEU A 5 28.20 7.78 -7.34
N VAL A 6 28.95 6.86 -7.89
CA VAL A 6 29.77 7.03 -9.10
C VAL A 6 29.39 6.00 -10.15
N ASN A 7 29.94 6.14 -11.36
CA ASN A 7 29.76 5.12 -12.40
C ASN A 7 30.19 3.73 -11.91
N GLY A 8 29.32 2.74 -12.10
CA GLY A 8 29.52 1.38 -11.62
C GLY A 8 28.99 1.12 -10.21
N SER A 9 28.50 2.15 -9.48
CA SER A 9 27.89 1.95 -8.16
C SER A 9 26.68 0.99 -8.21
N SER A 10 26.56 0.16 -7.18
CA SER A 10 25.52 -0.84 -7.03
C SER A 10 24.64 -0.56 -5.82
N ILE A 11 23.32 -0.63 -6.01
CA ILE A 11 22.32 -0.36 -4.98
C ILE A 11 21.41 -1.58 -4.82
N ALA A 12 21.23 -2.05 -3.58
CA ALA A 12 20.18 -2.99 -3.25
C ALA A 12 18.99 -2.27 -2.63
N VAL A 13 17.80 -2.48 -3.19
CA VAL A 13 16.53 -2.00 -2.61
C VAL A 13 15.79 -3.21 -2.03
N ILE A 14 15.58 -3.22 -0.72
CA ILE A 14 14.91 -4.33 -0.04
C ILE A 14 13.43 -4.00 0.12
N GLY A 15 12.60 -4.63 -0.70
CA GLY A 15 11.16 -4.41 -0.81
C GLY A 15 10.77 -3.60 -2.04
N GLY A 16 10.00 -4.22 -2.95
CA GLY A 16 9.48 -3.64 -4.20
C GLY A 16 8.09 -3.03 -4.08
N GLY A 17 7.60 -2.76 -2.85
CA GLY A 17 6.39 -1.98 -2.62
C GLY A 17 6.57 -0.51 -3.03
N PRO A 18 5.57 0.38 -2.82
CA PRO A 18 5.65 1.77 -3.30
C PRO A 18 6.91 2.51 -2.87
N ALA A 19 7.35 2.37 -1.61
CA ALA A 19 8.55 3.07 -1.13
C ALA A 19 9.80 2.65 -1.93
N GLY A 20 10.01 1.33 -2.08
CA GLY A 20 11.16 0.83 -2.85
C GLY A 20 11.04 1.11 -4.35
N SER A 21 9.84 0.97 -4.91
CA SER A 21 9.62 1.27 -6.33
C SER A 21 9.82 2.75 -6.64
N PHE A 22 9.29 3.67 -5.82
CA PHE A 22 9.52 5.11 -6.03
C PHE A 22 10.97 5.48 -5.87
N PHE A 23 11.65 4.97 -4.82
CA PHE A 23 13.09 5.20 -4.69
C PHE A 23 13.84 4.75 -5.95
N THR A 24 13.60 3.52 -6.40
CA THR A 24 14.26 2.94 -7.58
C THR A 24 13.99 3.74 -8.84
N TYR A 25 12.72 4.11 -9.08
CA TYR A 25 12.32 4.89 -10.24
C TYR A 25 13.04 6.24 -10.30
N TYR A 26 13.02 6.99 -9.19
CA TYR A 26 13.64 8.31 -9.13
C TYR A 26 15.17 8.23 -9.11
N ALA A 27 15.77 7.25 -8.45
CA ALA A 27 17.21 7.06 -8.44
C ALA A 27 17.75 6.80 -9.86
N LEU A 28 17.09 5.94 -10.63
CA LEU A 28 17.43 5.69 -12.03
C LEU A 28 17.16 6.93 -12.92
N ASP A 29 16.11 7.70 -12.65
CA ASP A 29 15.80 8.92 -13.37
C ASP A 29 16.89 9.99 -13.14
N PHE A 30 17.30 10.19 -11.89
CA PHE A 30 18.38 11.12 -11.56
C PHE A 30 19.73 10.66 -12.09
N ALA A 31 20.04 9.37 -11.98
CA ALA A 31 21.28 8.82 -12.53
C ALA A 31 21.37 9.06 -14.05
N SER A 32 20.29 8.81 -14.78
CA SER A 32 20.22 9.09 -16.22
C SER A 32 20.41 10.57 -16.56
N ARG A 33 19.86 11.49 -15.74
CA ARG A 33 20.04 12.95 -15.95
C ARG A 33 21.45 13.43 -15.63
N LEU A 34 22.16 12.71 -14.76
CA LEU A 34 23.54 13.02 -14.36
C LEU A 34 24.57 12.22 -15.16
N ASP A 35 24.16 11.46 -16.17
CA ASP A 35 24.99 10.56 -16.96
C ASP A 35 25.80 9.58 -16.11
N LEU A 36 25.14 9.06 -15.04
CA LEU A 36 25.68 8.06 -14.14
C LEU A 36 25.17 6.66 -14.50
N ASP A 37 26.07 5.73 -14.71
CA ASP A 37 25.74 4.31 -14.86
C ASP A 37 25.74 3.63 -13.49
N ILE A 38 24.54 3.32 -12.98
CA ILE A 38 24.34 2.64 -11.69
C ILE A 38 23.51 1.38 -11.87
N ARG A 39 23.82 0.34 -11.09
CA ARG A 39 23.01 -0.88 -11.03
C ARG A 39 22.10 -0.84 -9.83
N ILE A 40 20.80 -1.08 -10.02
CA ILE A 40 19.83 -1.23 -8.92
C ILE A 40 19.18 -2.61 -8.99
N ASP A 41 19.37 -3.39 -7.93
CA ASP A 41 18.73 -4.67 -7.69
C ASP A 41 17.61 -4.50 -6.65
N VAL A 42 16.36 -4.82 -7.01
CA VAL A 42 15.19 -4.74 -6.12
C VAL A 42 14.81 -6.14 -5.66
N TYR A 43 14.98 -6.40 -4.38
CA TYR A 43 14.58 -7.66 -3.76
C TYR A 43 13.11 -7.60 -3.33
N GLU A 44 12.25 -8.36 -4.00
CA GLU A 44 10.82 -8.45 -3.67
C GLU A 44 10.32 -9.90 -3.77
N ALA A 45 10.01 -10.47 -2.62
CA ALA A 45 9.57 -11.87 -2.53
C ALA A 45 8.13 -12.09 -3.02
N LYS A 46 7.28 -11.07 -2.93
CA LYS A 46 5.88 -11.16 -3.38
C LYS A 46 5.79 -11.05 -4.89
N ASN A 47 4.88 -11.80 -5.45
CA ASN A 47 4.49 -11.62 -6.85
C ASN A 47 3.22 -10.78 -6.92
N PHE A 48 3.35 -9.49 -7.19
CA PHE A 48 2.24 -8.54 -7.25
C PHE A 48 1.26 -8.80 -8.40
N SER A 49 1.57 -9.71 -9.34
CA SER A 49 0.62 -10.17 -10.36
C SER A 49 -0.36 -11.24 -9.85
N LYS A 50 -0.19 -11.72 -8.60
CA LYS A 50 -1.09 -12.70 -7.99
C LYS A 50 -2.24 -12.03 -7.25
N VAL A 51 -3.39 -12.69 -7.25
CA VAL A 51 -4.54 -12.33 -6.41
C VAL A 51 -4.34 -12.79 -4.96
N GLY A 52 -5.03 -12.16 -4.03
CA GLY A 52 -5.01 -12.49 -2.62
C GLY A 52 -3.68 -12.15 -1.93
N SER A 53 -3.42 -12.80 -0.79
CA SER A 53 -2.30 -12.46 0.12
C SER A 53 -0.92 -12.61 -0.50
N GLY A 54 -0.78 -13.44 -1.53
CA GLY A 54 0.50 -13.65 -2.23
C GLY A 54 0.95 -12.46 -3.09
N GLY A 55 0.02 -11.57 -3.47
CA GLY A 55 0.30 -10.38 -4.27
C GLY A 55 -0.05 -9.07 -3.58
N CYS A 56 -0.80 -9.09 -2.47
CA CYS A 56 -1.31 -7.88 -1.82
C CYS A 56 -0.34 -7.35 -0.73
N ASN A 57 -0.20 -6.03 -0.64
CA ASN A 57 0.53 -5.35 0.43
C ASN A 57 -0.38 -4.78 1.53
N HIS A 58 -1.59 -5.33 1.67
CA HIS A 58 -2.51 -5.05 2.78
C HIS A 58 -2.76 -3.55 3.02
N CYS A 59 -3.50 -2.91 2.12
CA CYS A 59 -3.81 -1.48 2.17
C CYS A 59 -5.23 -1.25 1.64
N GLY A 60 -5.91 -0.21 2.11
CA GLY A 60 -7.22 0.20 1.57
C GLY A 60 -7.19 0.59 0.10
N GLY A 61 -6.02 1.00 -0.40
CA GLY A 61 -5.82 1.26 -1.82
C GLY A 61 -6.45 2.58 -2.28
N ILE A 62 -6.18 3.66 -1.56
CA ILE A 62 -6.54 5.01 -1.99
C ILE A 62 -5.29 5.73 -2.52
N ILE A 63 -5.45 6.38 -3.67
CA ILE A 63 -4.48 7.29 -4.27
C ILE A 63 -5.08 8.68 -4.23
N SER A 64 -4.42 9.61 -3.54
CA SER A 64 -4.86 11.00 -3.45
C SER A 64 -4.59 11.77 -4.75
N GLU A 65 -5.35 12.83 -4.96
CA GLU A 65 -5.13 13.77 -6.07
C GLU A 65 -3.67 14.26 -6.12
N SER A 66 -3.13 14.67 -4.99
CA SER A 66 -1.76 15.18 -4.91
C SER A 66 -0.71 14.17 -5.38
N LEU A 67 -0.91 12.88 -5.09
CA LEU A 67 -0.04 11.82 -5.60
C LEU A 67 -0.20 11.64 -7.10
N VAL A 68 -1.42 11.64 -7.63
CA VAL A 68 -1.68 11.53 -9.08
C VAL A 68 -1.04 12.69 -9.83
N GLN A 69 -1.20 13.92 -9.33
CA GLN A 69 -0.61 15.11 -9.93
C GLN A 69 0.93 15.05 -9.89
N LYS A 70 1.50 14.70 -8.74
CA LYS A 70 2.97 14.56 -8.61
C LYS A 70 3.52 13.52 -9.58
N LEU A 71 2.89 12.36 -9.67
CA LEU A 71 3.30 11.31 -10.61
C LEU A 71 3.20 11.79 -12.07
N SER A 72 2.11 12.48 -12.43
CA SER A 72 1.93 13.01 -13.78
C SER A 72 3.01 14.04 -14.16
N THR A 73 3.40 14.93 -13.23
CA THR A 73 4.48 15.89 -13.47
C THR A 73 5.84 15.21 -13.66
N ASP A 74 6.01 14.04 -13.07
CA ASP A 74 7.24 13.23 -13.21
C ASP A 74 7.16 12.23 -14.39
N GLY A 75 6.13 12.35 -15.25
CA GLY A 75 5.94 11.50 -16.42
C GLY A 75 5.34 10.12 -16.13
N VAL A 76 4.86 9.89 -14.90
CA VAL A 76 4.20 8.63 -14.51
C VAL A 76 2.68 8.81 -14.60
N ILE A 77 2.10 8.30 -15.68
CA ILE A 77 0.63 8.30 -15.88
C ILE A 77 0.09 6.96 -15.39
N ILE A 78 -0.86 7.01 -14.45
CA ILE A 78 -1.54 5.81 -13.95
C ILE A 78 -2.55 5.33 -14.99
N PRO A 79 -2.40 4.11 -15.54
CA PRO A 79 -3.32 3.61 -16.56
C PRO A 79 -4.70 3.28 -15.97
N SER A 80 -5.73 3.32 -16.81
CA SER A 80 -7.11 3.06 -16.40
C SER A 80 -7.37 1.64 -15.88
N ASP A 81 -6.57 0.65 -16.30
CA ASP A 81 -6.64 -0.73 -15.83
C ASP A 81 -6.10 -0.92 -14.38
N ILE A 82 -5.48 0.10 -13.82
CA ILE A 82 -5.08 0.15 -12.41
C ILE A 82 -6.20 0.70 -11.53
N ILE A 83 -6.98 1.65 -12.05
CA ILE A 83 -8.02 2.35 -11.30
C ILE A 83 -9.25 1.43 -11.19
N GLN A 84 -9.66 1.17 -9.94
CA GLN A 84 -10.87 0.40 -9.66
C GLN A 84 -12.11 1.29 -9.68
N LYS A 85 -12.05 2.44 -9.03
CA LYS A 85 -13.11 3.44 -9.04
C LYS A 85 -12.54 4.82 -8.73
N THR A 86 -13.11 5.84 -9.33
CA THR A 86 -12.82 7.24 -9.00
C THR A 86 -13.78 7.72 -7.91
N ILE A 87 -13.31 8.62 -7.06
CA ILE A 87 -14.02 9.12 -5.88
C ILE A 87 -14.11 10.65 -5.98
N ASN A 88 -15.32 11.18 -5.81
CA ASN A 88 -15.62 12.62 -5.91
C ASN A 88 -16.06 13.23 -4.58
N SER A 89 -16.20 12.44 -3.52
CA SER A 89 -16.69 12.93 -2.24
C SER A 89 -16.25 12.03 -1.07
N TYR A 90 -16.35 12.59 0.13
CA TYR A 90 -16.32 11.84 1.39
C TYR A 90 -17.68 11.97 2.06
N THR A 91 -18.25 10.85 2.50
CA THR A 91 -19.45 10.84 3.35
C THR A 91 -19.02 10.50 4.78
N LEU A 92 -19.14 11.46 5.68
CA LEU A 92 -18.84 11.27 7.09
C LEU A 92 -20.09 10.77 7.80
N HIS A 93 -19.99 9.64 8.47
CA HIS A 93 -21.03 9.04 9.30
C HIS A 93 -20.68 9.26 10.77
N VAL A 94 -21.53 9.99 11.47
CA VAL A 94 -21.47 10.15 12.91
C VAL A 94 -22.79 9.71 13.52
N GLU A 95 -22.88 9.59 14.85
CA GLU A 95 -24.12 9.13 15.50
C GLU A 95 -25.30 10.07 15.27
N GLN A 96 -25.05 11.36 15.06
CA GLN A 96 -26.07 12.38 14.85
C GLN A 96 -26.55 12.48 13.40
N GLY A 97 -25.91 11.81 12.46
CA GLY A 97 -26.26 11.84 11.03
C GLY A 97 -25.07 11.83 10.09
N ASP A 98 -25.34 12.09 8.82
CA ASP A 98 -24.34 12.03 7.77
C ASP A 98 -24.01 13.45 7.25
N ALA A 99 -22.74 13.66 6.89
CA ALA A 99 -22.27 14.87 6.21
C ALA A 99 -21.48 14.52 4.97
N ILE A 100 -21.81 15.15 3.83
CA ILE A 100 -21.11 14.92 2.56
C ILE A 100 -20.15 16.08 2.29
N ILE A 101 -18.90 15.75 2.03
CA ILE A 101 -17.85 16.68 1.62
C ILE A 101 -17.48 16.36 0.19
N HIS A 102 -17.88 17.23 -0.73
CA HIS A 102 -17.54 17.08 -2.15
C HIS A 102 -16.11 17.57 -2.42
N THR A 103 -15.44 16.94 -3.38
CA THR A 103 -14.22 17.49 -3.97
C THR A 103 -14.58 18.80 -4.72
N PRO A 104 -13.65 19.77 -4.82
CA PRO A 104 -13.90 21.00 -5.58
C PRO A 104 -14.41 20.68 -6.98
N SER A 105 -15.50 21.35 -7.40
CA SER A 105 -16.14 21.19 -8.70
C SER A 105 -16.67 19.76 -8.99
N ASN A 106 -16.86 18.91 -7.97
CA ASN A 106 -17.24 17.49 -8.08
C ASN A 106 -16.31 16.68 -9.00
N GLU A 107 -15.05 17.07 -9.10
CA GLU A 107 -14.09 16.37 -9.93
C GLU A 107 -13.66 15.04 -9.29
N HIS A 108 -13.42 14.04 -10.14
CA HIS A 108 -12.92 12.72 -9.73
C HIS A 108 -11.40 12.78 -9.52
N ARG A 109 -10.97 13.24 -8.34
CA ARG A 109 -9.56 13.50 -8.04
C ARG A 109 -8.88 12.45 -7.19
N ILE A 110 -9.65 11.49 -6.68
CA ILE A 110 -9.18 10.40 -5.84
C ILE A 110 -9.48 9.11 -6.56
N ALA A 111 -8.56 8.17 -6.53
CA ALA A 111 -8.76 6.86 -7.13
C ALA A 111 -8.60 5.74 -6.08
N SER A 112 -9.46 4.73 -6.18
CA SER A 112 -9.24 3.47 -5.48
C SER A 112 -8.52 2.48 -6.41
N VAL A 113 -7.62 1.68 -5.82
CA VAL A 113 -6.81 0.69 -6.52
C VAL A 113 -6.68 -0.57 -5.70
N PHE A 114 -6.34 -1.69 -6.34
CA PHE A 114 -5.76 -2.82 -5.62
C PHE A 114 -4.24 -2.68 -5.56
N ARG A 115 -3.64 -3.11 -4.45
CA ARG A 115 -2.18 -3.13 -4.30
C ARG A 115 -1.55 -4.31 -5.06
N GLY A 116 -2.15 -5.49 -4.98
CA GLY A 116 -1.92 -6.62 -5.89
C GLY A 116 -3.04 -6.71 -6.93
N CYS A 117 -3.19 -7.84 -7.59
CA CYS A 117 -4.21 -8.03 -8.64
C CYS A 117 -5.59 -8.46 -8.10
N GLY A 118 -6.00 -7.90 -6.97
CA GLY A 118 -7.31 -8.13 -6.37
C GLY A 118 -7.32 -9.08 -5.18
N PRO A 119 -8.45 -9.19 -4.46
CA PRO A 119 -8.62 -10.08 -3.33
C PRO A 119 -8.66 -11.55 -3.75
N LYS A 120 -8.57 -12.45 -2.75
CA LYS A 120 -8.73 -13.89 -3.00
C LYS A 120 -10.09 -14.17 -3.64
N GLY A 121 -10.10 -14.90 -4.74
CA GLY A 121 -11.32 -15.20 -5.51
C GLY A 121 -11.64 -14.19 -6.61
N CYS A 122 -10.88 -13.13 -6.76
CA CYS A 122 -11.00 -12.24 -7.92
C CYS A 122 -10.68 -13.00 -9.20
N THR A 123 -11.60 -12.98 -10.16
CA THR A 123 -11.49 -13.68 -11.47
C THR A 123 -11.15 -12.71 -12.60
N ASP A 124 -11.27 -11.40 -12.38
CA ASP A 124 -10.91 -10.40 -13.39
C ASP A 124 -9.39 -10.26 -13.48
N THR A 125 -8.81 -10.84 -14.53
CA THR A 125 -7.38 -10.78 -14.83
C THR A 125 -7.00 -9.56 -15.67
N SER A 126 -7.95 -8.75 -16.10
CA SER A 126 -7.71 -7.52 -16.89
C SER A 126 -7.15 -6.39 -16.01
N LYS A 127 -7.42 -6.42 -14.72
CA LYS A 127 -6.96 -5.42 -13.75
C LYS A 127 -5.56 -5.74 -13.24
N ARG A 128 -4.72 -4.72 -13.22
CA ARG A 128 -3.37 -4.80 -12.65
C ARG A 128 -3.31 -4.12 -11.28
N GLY A 129 -2.48 -4.66 -10.40
CA GLY A 129 -2.22 -4.03 -9.11
C GLY A 129 -1.31 -2.81 -9.23
N PHE A 130 -1.52 -1.84 -8.36
CA PHE A 130 -0.70 -0.62 -8.32
C PHE A 130 0.78 -0.91 -8.05
N ASP A 131 1.07 -1.84 -7.12
CA ASP A 131 2.45 -2.22 -6.80
C ASP A 131 3.12 -2.96 -7.98
N HIS A 132 2.35 -3.78 -8.72
CA HIS A 132 2.85 -4.42 -9.94
C HIS A 132 3.20 -3.40 -11.02
N PHE A 133 2.34 -2.39 -11.19
CA PHE A 133 2.58 -1.30 -12.13
C PHE A 133 3.85 -0.50 -11.77
N LEU A 134 3.98 -0.08 -10.51
CA LEU A 134 5.15 0.69 -10.07
C LEU A 134 6.46 -0.09 -10.25
N LEU A 135 6.47 -1.35 -9.84
CA LEU A 135 7.66 -2.19 -9.98
C LEU A 135 8.02 -2.42 -11.45
N GLY A 136 7.01 -2.60 -12.33
CA GLY A 136 7.20 -2.71 -13.77
C GLY A 136 7.76 -1.42 -14.42
N LEU A 137 7.49 -0.24 -13.86
CA LEU A 137 8.15 1.01 -14.29
C LEU A 137 9.65 0.99 -13.95
N CYS A 138 10.01 0.43 -12.79
CA CYS A 138 11.42 0.29 -12.40
C CYS A 138 12.17 -0.66 -13.34
N GLU A 139 11.56 -1.82 -13.67
CA GLU A 139 12.12 -2.77 -14.63
C GLU A 139 12.33 -2.13 -16.01
N LYS A 140 11.38 -1.34 -16.50
CA LYS A 140 11.50 -0.59 -17.76
C LYS A 140 12.62 0.45 -17.76
N LYS A 141 12.97 0.99 -16.59
CA LYS A 141 14.11 1.92 -16.42
C LYS A 141 15.44 1.19 -16.21
N GLY A 142 15.47 -0.14 -16.20
CA GLY A 142 16.69 -0.93 -16.09
C GLY A 142 16.96 -1.53 -14.70
N ALA A 143 16.04 -1.42 -13.74
CA ALA A 143 16.18 -2.13 -12.47
C ALA A 143 16.07 -3.65 -12.66
N ASN A 144 16.91 -4.40 -11.98
CA ASN A 144 16.82 -5.84 -11.90
C ASN A 144 15.96 -6.26 -10.70
N VAL A 145 14.85 -6.97 -10.91
CA VAL A 145 13.96 -7.45 -9.86
C VAL A 145 14.26 -8.88 -9.46
N ILE A 146 14.78 -9.06 -8.26
CA ILE A 146 15.13 -10.36 -7.67
C ILE A 146 13.94 -10.84 -6.84
N ARG A 147 13.29 -11.91 -7.29
CA ARG A 147 12.10 -12.51 -6.64
C ARG A 147 12.47 -13.36 -5.43
N GLU A 148 13.18 -12.73 -4.48
CA GLU A 148 13.64 -13.38 -3.26
C GLU A 148 13.46 -12.51 -2.03
N LYS A 149 13.38 -13.19 -0.88
CA LYS A 149 13.38 -12.55 0.43
C LYS A 149 14.82 -12.43 0.93
N VAL A 150 15.23 -11.22 1.25
CA VAL A 150 16.50 -11.01 1.96
C VAL A 150 16.37 -11.56 3.37
N SER A 151 17.37 -12.38 3.75
CA SER A 151 17.44 -13.07 5.04
C SER A 151 18.34 -12.36 6.04
N ALA A 152 19.41 -11.71 5.56
CA ALA A 152 20.35 -10.98 6.40
C ALA A 152 21.06 -9.87 5.65
N LEU A 153 21.53 -8.87 6.39
CA LEU A 153 22.42 -7.81 5.95
C LEU A 153 23.67 -7.83 6.85
N GLU A 154 24.83 -7.62 6.25
CA GLU A 154 26.10 -7.57 6.96
C GLU A 154 26.90 -6.35 6.48
N ARG A 155 27.29 -5.49 7.43
CA ARG A 155 28.11 -4.33 7.12
C ARG A 155 29.57 -4.75 7.03
N VAL A 156 30.23 -4.36 5.95
CA VAL A 156 31.67 -4.56 5.71
C VAL A 156 32.34 -3.20 5.55
N GLU A 157 33.66 -3.18 5.45
CA GLU A 157 34.44 -1.94 5.40
C GLU A 157 34.01 -1.02 4.24
N ASP A 158 33.79 -1.60 3.06
CA ASP A 158 33.51 -0.91 1.80
C ASP A 158 32.11 -1.22 1.22
N GLY A 159 31.11 -1.45 2.06
CA GLY A 159 29.75 -1.71 1.58
C GLY A 159 28.89 -2.53 2.51
N ILE A 160 27.85 -3.13 1.95
CA ILE A 160 26.89 -3.98 2.67
C ILE A 160 26.67 -5.26 1.88
N ILE A 161 26.84 -6.41 2.53
CA ILE A 161 26.53 -7.71 1.97
C ILE A 161 25.05 -8.02 2.18
N VAL A 162 24.36 -8.35 1.11
CA VAL A 162 22.96 -8.80 1.10
C VAL A 162 22.94 -10.31 0.94
N LYS A 163 22.19 -11.01 1.81
CA LYS A 163 22.03 -12.47 1.79
C LYS A 163 20.57 -12.81 1.49
N SER A 164 20.36 -13.68 0.52
CA SER A 164 19.08 -14.29 0.21
C SER A 164 19.27 -15.77 -0.09
N ARG A 165 18.20 -16.52 -0.37
CA ARG A 165 18.27 -17.99 -0.50
C ARG A 165 19.25 -18.48 -1.58
N ASN A 166 19.20 -17.84 -2.76
CA ASN A 166 19.99 -18.27 -3.93
C ASN A 166 21.12 -17.29 -4.27
N TYR A 167 21.14 -16.13 -3.61
CA TYR A 167 22.16 -15.09 -3.78
C TYR A 167 22.81 -14.83 -2.43
N GLU A 168 23.85 -15.59 -2.12
CA GLU A 168 24.65 -15.40 -0.92
C GLU A 168 25.79 -14.42 -1.20
N ASN A 169 25.99 -13.48 -0.25
CA ASN A 169 27.16 -12.58 -0.22
C ASN A 169 27.30 -11.65 -1.44
N ILE A 170 26.20 -11.09 -1.96
CA ILE A 170 26.30 -10.00 -2.93
C ILE A 170 26.58 -8.69 -2.19
N LYS A 171 27.69 -8.06 -2.52
CA LYS A 171 28.08 -6.76 -1.96
C LYS A 171 27.47 -5.61 -2.77
N TYR A 172 27.00 -4.59 -2.06
CA TYR A 172 26.45 -3.35 -2.61
C TYR A 172 27.07 -2.13 -1.93
N ASP A 173 27.20 -1.04 -2.68
CA ASP A 173 27.69 0.24 -2.16
C ASP A 173 26.65 0.92 -1.28
N LEU A 174 25.36 0.74 -1.61
CA LEU A 174 24.21 1.27 -0.87
C LEU A 174 23.10 0.22 -0.71
N VAL A 175 22.52 0.15 0.48
CA VAL A 175 21.31 -0.65 0.73
C VAL A 175 20.19 0.24 1.23
N VAL A 176 19.02 0.16 0.58
CA VAL A 176 17.84 0.97 0.86
C VAL A 176 16.71 0.10 1.38
N GLY A 177 16.10 0.48 2.50
CA GLY A 177 15.02 -0.26 3.14
C GLY A 177 13.63 0.22 2.71
N GLY A 178 13.04 -0.40 1.68
CA GLY A 178 11.62 -0.26 1.33
C GLY A 178 10.70 -1.30 1.99
N VAL A 179 11.05 -1.76 3.20
CA VAL A 179 10.55 -3.00 3.84
C VAL A 179 9.18 -2.87 4.53
N GLY A 180 8.58 -1.69 4.52
CA GLY A 180 7.35 -1.43 5.27
C GLY A 180 7.56 -1.56 6.79
N LEU A 181 6.52 -2.00 7.51
CA LEU A 181 6.51 -2.07 8.98
C LEU A 181 6.71 -3.49 9.53
N GLY A 182 7.18 -4.42 8.72
CA GLY A 182 7.40 -5.82 9.14
C GLY A 182 8.53 -5.95 10.17
N LYS A 183 8.22 -6.44 11.38
CA LYS A 183 9.17 -6.55 12.50
C LYS A 183 10.49 -7.22 12.11
N GLN A 184 10.43 -8.34 11.39
CA GLN A 184 11.65 -9.09 11.01
C GLN A 184 12.58 -8.25 10.12
N ALA A 185 12.02 -7.53 9.15
CA ALA A 185 12.79 -6.70 8.23
C ALA A 185 13.38 -5.47 8.96
N LEU A 186 12.59 -4.81 9.83
CA LEU A 186 13.08 -3.69 10.64
C LEU A 186 14.20 -4.11 11.58
N THR A 187 14.10 -5.31 12.18
CA THR A 187 15.18 -5.87 13.02
C THR A 187 16.47 -6.10 12.21
N MET A 188 16.35 -6.58 10.98
CA MET A 188 17.49 -6.79 10.09
C MET A 188 18.26 -5.48 9.82
N PHE A 189 17.55 -4.37 9.58
CA PHE A 189 18.18 -3.05 9.40
C PHE A 189 18.86 -2.56 10.70
N LYS A 190 18.28 -2.87 11.86
CA LYS A 190 18.89 -2.51 13.15
C LYS A 190 20.24 -3.20 13.39
N THR A 191 20.48 -4.38 12.79
CA THR A 191 21.78 -5.06 12.96
C THR A 191 22.92 -4.33 12.26
N ILE A 192 22.67 -3.62 11.16
CA ILE A 192 23.70 -2.88 10.42
C ILE A 192 23.70 -1.38 10.74
N CYS A 193 22.65 -0.88 11.38
CA CYS A 193 22.51 0.51 11.82
C CYS A 193 21.94 0.51 13.26
N PRO A 194 22.78 0.40 14.30
CA PRO A 194 22.32 0.33 15.71
C PRO A 194 21.51 1.55 16.15
N GLU A 195 21.76 2.71 15.56
CA GLU A 195 21.05 3.97 15.83
C GLU A 195 19.63 3.97 15.26
N PHE A 196 19.31 3.04 14.36
CA PHE A 196 17.98 2.95 13.77
C PHE A 196 16.93 2.61 14.83
N VAL A 197 15.96 3.52 14.99
CA VAL A 197 14.81 3.33 15.87
C VAL A 197 13.61 2.91 15.04
N ALA A 198 13.19 1.66 15.21
CA ALA A 198 12.00 1.16 14.53
C ALA A 198 10.74 1.94 14.96
N PRO A 199 9.84 2.29 14.03
CA PRO A 199 8.61 2.99 14.34
C PRO A 199 7.71 2.15 15.25
N LYS A 200 6.99 2.82 16.17
CA LYS A 200 5.95 2.15 16.97
C LYS A 200 4.76 1.84 16.05
N VAL A 201 4.27 0.62 16.13
CA VAL A 201 3.18 0.15 15.28
C VAL A 201 1.97 -0.29 16.10
N THR A 202 0.79 -0.15 15.50
CA THR A 202 -0.46 -0.76 15.93
C THR A 202 -1.05 -1.60 14.82
N ARG A 203 -2.14 -2.31 15.10
CA ARG A 203 -2.85 -3.09 14.09
C ARG A 203 -4.00 -2.28 13.52
N ALA A 204 -4.13 -2.29 12.20
CA ALA A 204 -5.36 -1.96 11.50
C ALA A 204 -6.09 -3.25 11.12
N TYR A 205 -7.33 -3.12 10.69
CA TYR A 205 -8.08 -4.21 10.06
C TYR A 205 -8.45 -3.81 8.64
N ILE A 206 -8.34 -4.74 7.71
CA ILE A 206 -8.78 -4.56 6.32
C ILE A 206 -9.51 -5.82 5.89
N SER A 207 -10.66 -5.64 5.25
CA SER A 207 -11.38 -6.71 4.56
C SER A 207 -11.95 -6.22 3.24
N GLU A 208 -12.08 -7.14 2.30
CA GLU A 208 -12.67 -6.90 0.99
C GLU A 208 -14.01 -7.63 0.91
N PHE A 209 -15.08 -6.94 0.57
CA PHE A 209 -16.40 -7.51 0.36
C PHE A 209 -16.71 -7.51 -1.14
N PHE A 210 -17.06 -8.65 -1.68
CA PHE A 210 -17.55 -8.74 -3.04
C PHE A 210 -18.99 -8.21 -3.11
N LEU A 211 -19.24 -7.29 -4.03
CA LEU A 211 -20.54 -6.76 -4.39
C LEU A 211 -20.59 -6.63 -5.91
N LYS A 212 -21.76 -6.84 -6.53
CA LYS A 212 -21.90 -6.56 -7.95
C LYS A 212 -21.72 -5.06 -8.21
N LYS A 213 -21.30 -4.69 -9.43
CA LYS A 213 -21.02 -3.28 -9.80
C LYS A 213 -22.20 -2.35 -9.55
N ASP A 214 -23.41 -2.81 -9.83
CA ASP A 214 -24.66 -2.08 -9.57
C ASP A 214 -24.96 -1.93 -8.08
N GLU A 215 -24.65 -2.95 -7.27
CA GLU A 215 -24.76 -2.89 -5.81
C GLU A 215 -23.73 -1.91 -5.21
N VAL A 216 -22.46 -1.92 -5.67
CA VAL A 216 -21.49 -0.90 -5.27
C VAL A 216 -21.98 0.49 -5.63
N SER A 217 -22.52 0.67 -6.84
CA SER A 217 -23.00 1.98 -7.30
C SER A 217 -24.22 2.47 -6.53
N SER A 218 -25.16 1.58 -6.17
CA SER A 218 -26.38 1.95 -5.45
C SER A 218 -26.19 2.15 -3.95
N HIS A 219 -25.30 1.39 -3.31
CA HIS A 219 -25.11 1.41 -1.84
C HIS A 219 -23.96 2.31 -1.38
N ILE A 220 -22.88 2.38 -2.14
CA ILE A 220 -21.67 3.14 -1.81
C ILE A 220 -21.50 4.36 -2.74
N GLY A 221 -21.84 4.22 -4.02
CA GLY A 221 -21.69 5.29 -4.99
C GLY A 221 -20.22 5.59 -5.33
N GLU A 222 -19.92 6.88 -5.48
CA GLU A 222 -18.59 7.42 -5.78
C GLU A 222 -18.00 8.18 -4.59
N SER A 223 -18.44 7.82 -3.39
CA SER A 223 -17.98 8.41 -2.14
C SER A 223 -17.12 7.44 -1.35
N MET A 224 -16.10 7.93 -0.70
CA MET A 224 -15.45 7.21 0.39
C MET A 224 -16.24 7.48 1.67
N HIS A 225 -16.84 6.45 2.23
CA HIS A 225 -17.58 6.55 3.49
C HIS A 225 -16.62 6.45 4.68
N VAL A 226 -16.65 7.45 5.55
CA VAL A 226 -15.82 7.52 6.76
C VAL A 226 -16.73 7.49 7.98
N PHE A 227 -16.48 6.58 8.88
CA PHE A 227 -17.27 6.34 10.09
C PHE A 227 -16.49 6.80 11.32
N LEU A 228 -17.06 7.75 12.04
CA LEU A 228 -16.56 8.30 13.29
C LEU A 228 -17.56 7.96 14.41
N LEU A 229 -17.69 6.65 14.68
CA LEU A 229 -18.62 6.11 15.66
C LEU A 229 -17.98 6.07 17.05
N ASP A 230 -18.81 6.07 18.10
CA ASP A 230 -18.35 5.96 19.50
C ASP A 230 -17.89 4.53 19.84
N LEU A 231 -16.79 4.13 19.23
CA LEU A 231 -16.08 2.88 19.46
C LEU A 231 -14.64 3.20 19.88
N PRO A 232 -14.32 3.18 21.18
CA PRO A 232 -13.06 3.73 21.72
C PRO A 232 -11.78 3.17 21.10
N GLN A 233 -11.83 1.92 20.58
CA GLN A 233 -10.69 1.29 19.92
C GLN A 233 -10.50 1.76 18.48
N ILE A 234 -11.52 2.33 17.84
CA ILE A 234 -11.49 2.74 16.44
C ILE A 234 -11.33 4.25 16.36
N THR A 235 -10.22 4.70 15.75
CA THR A 235 -10.03 6.13 15.44
C THR A 235 -10.96 6.55 14.30
N PHE A 236 -11.05 5.72 13.25
CA PHE A 236 -12.08 5.80 12.23
C PHE A 236 -12.17 4.48 11.44
N GLY A 237 -13.35 4.23 10.86
CA GLY A 237 -13.58 3.21 9.86
C GLY A 237 -13.80 3.84 8.49
N ALA A 238 -13.50 3.12 7.42
CA ALA A 238 -13.80 3.58 6.06
C ALA A 238 -14.30 2.44 5.18
N LEU A 239 -15.30 2.73 4.34
CA LEU A 239 -15.70 1.91 3.21
C LEU A 239 -15.24 2.59 1.93
N ILE A 240 -14.42 1.90 1.16
CA ILE A 240 -13.79 2.40 -0.05
C ILE A 240 -14.36 1.63 -1.23
N PRO A 241 -15.12 2.28 -2.15
CA PRO A 241 -15.66 1.62 -3.32
C PRO A 241 -14.56 1.24 -4.30
N LYS A 242 -14.69 0.05 -4.86
CA LYS A 242 -13.97 -0.45 -6.03
C LYS A 242 -15.00 -0.87 -7.08
N GLU A 243 -14.56 -1.44 -8.19
CA GLU A 243 -15.48 -1.77 -9.29
C GLU A 243 -16.58 -2.74 -8.84
N ASP A 244 -16.17 -3.90 -8.29
CA ASP A 244 -17.04 -4.99 -7.81
C ASP A 244 -16.69 -5.44 -6.38
N TYR A 245 -16.03 -4.55 -5.62
CA TYR A 245 -15.67 -4.77 -4.22
C TYR A 245 -15.86 -3.50 -3.40
N VAL A 246 -16.01 -3.71 -2.11
CA VAL A 246 -15.92 -2.65 -1.11
C VAL A 246 -14.84 -3.04 -0.11
N THR A 247 -13.82 -2.17 0.03
CA THR A 247 -12.79 -2.35 1.05
C THR A 247 -13.22 -1.70 2.34
N LEU A 248 -13.32 -2.47 3.42
CA LEU A 248 -13.41 -1.95 4.78
C LEU A 248 -12.00 -1.77 5.35
N VAL A 249 -11.74 -0.59 5.89
CA VAL A 249 -10.52 -0.28 6.65
C VAL A 249 -10.91 0.22 8.02
N LEU A 250 -10.36 -0.39 9.09
CA LEU A 250 -10.46 0.12 10.45
C LEU A 250 -9.08 0.54 10.93
N LEU A 251 -8.95 1.79 11.34
CA LEU A 251 -7.74 2.35 11.95
C LEU A 251 -8.01 2.66 13.42
N GLY A 252 -7.11 2.26 14.28
CA GLY A 252 -7.27 2.47 15.70
C GLY A 252 -6.24 1.72 16.53
N LYS A 253 -6.63 1.39 17.74
CA LYS A 253 -5.76 0.72 18.70
C LYS A 253 -6.42 -0.58 19.15
N ASP A 254 -5.61 -1.66 19.18
CA ASP A 254 -6.03 -2.97 19.68
C ASP A 254 -7.31 -3.52 18.99
N ILE A 255 -7.40 -3.34 17.65
CA ILE A 255 -8.52 -3.85 16.86
C ILE A 255 -8.42 -5.37 16.79
N ASP A 256 -9.41 -6.03 17.38
CA ASP A 256 -9.62 -7.48 17.37
C ASP A 256 -10.93 -7.84 16.65
N GLN A 257 -11.28 -9.12 16.66
CA GLN A 257 -12.47 -9.62 15.99
C GLN A 257 -13.76 -9.07 16.62
N ASP A 258 -13.82 -8.89 17.95
CA ASP A 258 -15.00 -8.38 18.65
C ASP A 258 -15.27 -6.91 18.28
N VAL A 259 -14.21 -6.11 18.19
CA VAL A 259 -14.28 -4.71 17.73
C VAL A 259 -14.77 -4.64 16.29
N VAL A 260 -14.24 -5.50 15.41
CA VAL A 260 -14.69 -5.60 14.01
C VAL A 260 -16.17 -5.97 13.95
N GLU A 261 -16.63 -6.97 14.72
CA GLU A 261 -18.03 -7.40 14.72
C GLU A 261 -18.98 -6.31 15.23
N LYS A 262 -18.59 -5.57 16.26
CA LYS A 262 -19.35 -4.40 16.73
C LYS A 262 -19.47 -3.34 15.64
N PHE A 263 -18.36 -3.03 14.96
CA PHE A 263 -18.36 -2.03 13.90
C PHE A 263 -19.27 -2.42 12.73
N ILE A 264 -19.10 -3.62 12.16
CA ILE A 264 -19.92 -4.09 11.03
C ILE A 264 -21.37 -4.32 11.39
N SER A 265 -21.68 -4.43 12.70
CA SER A 265 -23.05 -4.59 13.21
C SER A 265 -23.78 -3.27 13.44
N SER A 266 -23.07 -2.12 13.39
CA SER A 266 -23.72 -0.80 13.53
C SER A 266 -24.68 -0.53 12.37
N GLU A 267 -25.76 0.21 12.65
CA GLU A 267 -26.77 0.53 11.64
C GLU A 267 -26.21 1.38 10.50
N GLN A 268 -25.30 2.30 10.82
CA GLN A 268 -24.64 3.17 9.86
C GLN A 268 -23.84 2.36 8.84
N VAL A 269 -23.14 1.30 9.27
CA VAL A 269 -22.34 0.43 8.38
C VAL A 269 -23.27 -0.54 7.63
N LYS A 270 -24.20 -1.22 8.33
CA LYS A 270 -25.15 -2.13 7.69
C LYS A 270 -25.98 -1.46 6.60
N GLY A 271 -26.38 -0.21 6.82
CA GLY A 271 -27.14 0.56 5.85
C GLY A 271 -26.42 0.83 4.53
N ARG A 272 -25.11 0.55 4.44
CA ARG A 272 -24.29 0.70 3.22
C ARG A 272 -24.13 -0.61 2.44
N PHE A 273 -24.81 -1.67 2.83
CA PHE A 273 -24.76 -2.98 2.18
C PHE A 273 -26.15 -3.50 1.85
N PRO A 274 -26.29 -4.37 0.84
CA PRO A 274 -27.54 -5.10 0.62
C PRO A 274 -28.01 -5.83 1.88
N LYS A 275 -29.33 -5.88 2.11
CA LYS A 275 -29.90 -6.44 3.36
C LYS A 275 -29.69 -7.94 3.54
N ASP A 276 -29.44 -8.65 2.45
CA ASP A 276 -29.23 -10.11 2.40
C ASP A 276 -27.76 -10.50 2.64
N ILE A 277 -26.83 -9.53 2.69
CA ILE A 277 -25.44 -9.81 2.96
C ILE A 277 -25.19 -10.05 4.45
N VAL A 278 -24.56 -11.18 4.76
CA VAL A 278 -24.02 -11.47 6.09
C VAL A 278 -22.56 -11.01 6.13
N LEU A 279 -22.33 -9.76 6.56
CA LEU A 279 -21.01 -9.11 6.52
C LEU A 279 -19.90 -9.90 7.23
N LYS A 280 -20.23 -10.64 8.29
CA LYS A 280 -19.28 -11.48 9.03
C LYS A 280 -18.61 -12.54 8.15
N ASP A 281 -19.34 -13.09 7.19
CA ASP A 281 -18.94 -14.22 6.37
C ASP A 281 -18.61 -13.82 4.92
N ALA A 282 -19.02 -12.64 4.51
CA ALA A 282 -18.97 -12.19 3.10
C ALA A 282 -17.58 -11.76 2.62
N ALA A 283 -16.59 -11.58 3.50
CA ALA A 283 -15.27 -11.09 3.12
C ALA A 283 -14.33 -12.24 2.70
N PRO A 284 -13.96 -12.35 1.41
CA PRO A 284 -13.03 -13.37 0.94
C PRO A 284 -11.59 -13.17 1.43
N CYS A 285 -11.23 -11.92 1.76
CA CYS A 285 -9.93 -11.54 2.30
C CYS A 285 -10.07 -10.72 3.57
N LYS A 286 -9.32 -11.10 4.61
CA LYS A 286 -9.20 -10.37 5.88
C LYS A 286 -7.74 -10.30 6.28
N CYS A 287 -7.28 -9.16 6.78
CA CYS A 287 -5.92 -9.01 7.29
C CYS A 287 -5.83 -7.95 8.39
N TYR A 288 -4.77 -8.05 9.19
CA TYR A 288 -4.43 -7.12 10.27
C TYR A 288 -3.04 -6.52 10.00
N PRO A 289 -2.92 -5.54 9.08
CA PRO A 289 -1.65 -4.92 8.78
C PRO A 289 -1.16 -4.08 9.95
N GLN A 290 0.16 -3.99 10.07
CA GLN A 290 0.79 -3.04 10.98
C GLN A 290 0.78 -1.65 10.36
N ILE A 291 0.43 -0.65 11.17
CA ILE A 291 0.43 0.77 10.79
C ILE A 291 1.11 1.61 11.86
N ASN A 292 1.59 2.78 11.48
CA ASN A 292 2.05 3.82 12.41
C ASN A 292 1.14 5.04 12.28
N ILE A 293 0.43 5.37 13.36
CA ILE A 293 -0.52 6.50 13.40
C ILE A 293 0.14 7.79 13.93
N LYS A 294 1.24 7.69 14.69
CA LYS A 294 1.77 8.82 15.46
C LYS A 294 2.38 9.95 14.62
N HIS A 295 2.85 9.68 13.41
CA HIS A 295 3.50 10.70 12.57
C HIS A 295 2.55 11.42 11.60
N ALA A 296 1.30 11.01 11.50
CA ALA A 296 0.30 11.69 10.67
C ALA A 296 -0.17 13.04 11.25
N LEU A 297 0.21 13.36 12.49
CA LEU A 297 -0.27 14.55 13.21
C LEU A 297 0.77 15.68 13.30
N HIS A 298 1.97 15.52 12.77
CA HIS A 298 2.96 16.60 12.71
C HIS A 298 3.12 17.05 11.27
N PRO A 299 2.65 18.24 10.91
CA PRO A 299 3.07 18.89 9.67
C PRO A 299 4.59 19.14 9.76
N TYR A 300 5.30 18.85 8.70
CA TYR A 300 6.72 19.16 8.53
C TYR A 300 6.96 20.68 8.57
#